data_6f6cd6fffb495689c5a43391bda5bbbc
#
_entry.id   6f6cd6fffb495689c5a43391bda5bbbc
#
_cell.length_a   1.000
_cell.length_b   1.000
_cell.length_c   1.000
_cell.angle_alpha   90.00
_cell.angle_beta   90.00
_cell.angle_gamma   90.00
#
_symmetry.space_group_name_H-M   'P 1'
#
loop_
_entity.id
_entity.type
_entity.pdbx_description
1 polymer ?
#
loop_
_entity_poly.entity_id
_entity_poly.type
_entity_poly.pdbx_seq_one_letter_code
_entity_poly.pdbx_strand_id
1 'polypeptide(L)'
;MRFCQTTLAALTLALLMGTPMLPAWSQGPPAAQRGSSLPKTPAEREKTLSDLYALLATADDEETAKAISDAIERVWLHSGSATIDLLMERSIKAMSDKKVDLALKLLDHVVELAPDFTEAWNRRAYVHFTQNDIERALGDLRRTLALDPHHFKALDGLGQILREIGQKKAALKAFKQLLDVHPYWSGAKQAVEELEREVDGQGI
;
A
#
# COMPACT_ATOMS: atom_id res chain seq x y z
N MET A 1 72.33 53.58 -43.81
CA MET A 1 71.56 52.39 -43.72
C MET A 1 71.48 52.00 -42.27
N ARG A 2 70.38 52.35 -41.58
CA ARG A 2 70.18 52.04 -40.16
C ARG A 2 68.80 51.49 -40.03
N PHE A 3 68.69 50.20 -39.68
CA PHE A 3 67.45 49.51 -39.38
C PHE A 3 66.99 49.87 -37.95
N CYS A 4 65.81 50.42 -37.88
CA CYS A 4 65.17 50.69 -36.61
C CYS A 4 64.29 49.48 -36.25
N GLN A 5 64.58 48.78 -35.15
CA GLN A 5 63.77 47.70 -34.62
C GLN A 5 62.77 48.26 -33.59
N THR A 6 61.51 48.22 -33.90
CA THR A 6 60.45 48.55 -32.97
C THR A 6 59.93 47.26 -32.30
N THR A 7 60.15 47.16 -31.01
CA THR A 7 59.67 46.08 -30.17
C THR A 7 58.15 46.29 -29.83
N LEU A 8 57.35 45.37 -30.28
CA LEU A 8 55.95 45.35 -29.94
C LEU A 8 55.76 44.62 -28.60
N ALA A 9 55.35 45.33 -27.56
CA ALA A 9 54.95 44.72 -26.27
C ALA A 9 53.54 44.24 -26.38
N ALA A 10 53.33 42.91 -26.31
CA ALA A 10 52.03 42.30 -26.26
C ALA A 10 51.52 42.35 -24.82
N LEU A 11 50.47 43.13 -24.61
CA LEU A 11 49.73 43.20 -23.35
C LEU A 11 48.69 42.06 -23.31
N THR A 12 48.97 40.99 -22.57
CA THR A 12 48.03 39.93 -22.35
C THR A 12 46.99 40.33 -21.26
N LEU A 13 45.80 40.66 -21.68
CA LEU A 13 44.66 40.93 -20.81
C LEU A 13 44.06 39.58 -20.36
N ALA A 14 44.31 39.17 -19.12
CA ALA A 14 43.71 38.01 -18.51
C ALA A 14 42.22 38.30 -18.18
N LEU A 15 41.30 37.77 -19.00
CA LEU A 15 39.87 37.83 -18.74
C LEU A 15 39.53 36.81 -17.63
N LEU A 16 39.40 37.27 -16.38
CA LEU A 16 38.82 36.50 -15.29
C LEU A 16 37.31 36.30 -15.57
N MET A 17 36.96 35.18 -16.22
CA MET A 17 35.58 34.70 -16.31
C MET A 17 35.13 34.26 -14.92
N GLY A 18 34.53 35.17 -14.18
CA GLY A 18 33.78 34.83 -12.97
C GLY A 18 32.58 33.94 -13.34
N THR A 19 32.62 32.67 -12.93
CA THR A 19 31.46 31.80 -13.04
C THR A 19 30.32 32.37 -12.17
N PRO A 20 29.13 32.61 -12.72
CA PRO A 20 28.01 33.05 -11.89
C PRO A 20 27.68 31.96 -10.88
N MET A 21 27.91 32.20 -9.58
CA MET A 21 27.39 31.40 -8.50
C MET A 21 25.84 31.54 -8.53
N LEU A 22 25.16 30.54 -9.05
CA LEU A 22 23.70 30.45 -8.92
C LEU A 22 23.35 30.32 -7.45
N PRO A 23 22.36 31.08 -6.93
CA PRO A 23 21.96 31.01 -5.53
C PRO A 23 21.46 29.60 -5.18
N ALA A 24 21.84 29.12 -3.99
CA ALA A 24 21.58 27.75 -3.51
C ALA A 24 20.10 27.34 -3.45
N TRP A 25 19.18 28.24 -3.64
CA TRP A 25 17.73 27.97 -3.70
C TRP A 25 17.19 27.68 -5.11
N SER A 26 18.04 27.66 -6.14
CA SER A 26 17.67 27.15 -7.46
C SER A 26 17.73 25.61 -7.56
N GLN A 27 18.27 24.93 -6.54
CA GLN A 27 18.08 23.51 -6.39
C GLN A 27 16.76 23.32 -5.64
N GLY A 28 15.69 23.08 -6.39
CA GLY A 28 14.47 22.54 -5.80
C GLY A 28 14.79 21.35 -4.91
N PRO A 29 13.94 21.02 -3.92
CA PRO A 29 14.18 19.85 -3.07
C PRO A 29 14.54 18.68 -3.99
N PRO A 30 15.52 17.83 -3.63
CA PRO A 30 15.93 16.71 -4.46
C PRO A 30 14.65 16.01 -4.87
N ALA A 31 14.43 15.92 -6.19
CA ALA A 31 13.24 15.26 -6.71
C ALA A 31 13.18 13.92 -6.00
N ALA A 32 12.26 13.79 -5.02
CA ALA A 32 12.02 12.56 -4.32
C ALA A 32 11.92 11.53 -5.42
N GLN A 33 12.84 10.57 -5.41
CA GLN A 33 13.09 9.64 -6.49
C GLN A 33 11.75 9.01 -6.85
N ARG A 34 11.08 9.54 -7.86
CA ARG A 34 9.83 9.03 -8.40
C ARG A 34 10.18 7.77 -9.16
N GLY A 35 10.18 6.68 -8.43
CA GLY A 35 10.56 5.36 -8.85
C GLY A 35 11.07 4.60 -7.66
N SER A 36 10.32 4.56 -6.54
CA SER A 36 10.63 3.60 -5.49
C SER A 36 10.47 2.22 -6.11
N SER A 37 11.57 1.58 -6.43
CA SER A 37 11.57 0.16 -6.76
C SER A 37 10.85 -0.56 -5.62
N LEU A 38 9.96 -1.50 -5.98
CA LEU A 38 9.30 -2.35 -4.98
C LEU A 38 10.35 -2.97 -4.05
N PRO A 39 10.03 -3.16 -2.77
CA PRO A 39 10.96 -3.72 -1.79
C PRO A 39 11.41 -5.12 -2.23
N LYS A 40 12.70 -5.40 -2.12
CA LYS A 40 13.31 -6.64 -2.61
C LYS A 40 13.44 -7.70 -1.53
N THR A 41 13.42 -7.29 -0.27
CA THR A 41 13.57 -8.18 0.87
C THR A 41 12.36 -8.11 1.81
N PRO A 42 12.08 -9.15 2.59
CA PRO A 42 11.01 -9.10 3.60
C PRO A 42 11.16 -7.94 4.58
N ALA A 43 12.37 -7.65 5.05
CA ALA A 43 12.63 -6.54 5.97
C ALA A 43 12.37 -5.15 5.33
N GLU A 44 12.76 -4.96 4.06
CA GLU A 44 12.43 -3.74 3.30
C GLU A 44 10.93 -3.59 3.13
N ARG A 45 10.23 -4.71 2.87
CA ARG A 45 8.78 -4.74 2.71
C ARG A 45 8.06 -4.35 4.00
N GLU A 46 8.43 -4.95 5.11
CA GLU A 46 7.88 -4.65 6.43
C GLU A 46 8.07 -3.17 6.78
N LYS A 47 9.30 -2.66 6.60
CA LYS A 47 9.59 -1.24 6.83
C LYS A 47 8.76 -0.35 5.92
N THR A 48 8.69 -0.64 4.62
CA THR A 48 7.92 0.17 3.66
C THR A 48 6.44 0.20 4.01
N LEU A 49 5.85 -0.93 4.38
CA LEU A 49 4.45 -1.00 4.82
C LEU A 49 4.24 -0.22 6.11
N SER A 50 5.12 -0.36 7.10
CA SER A 50 5.05 0.40 8.36
C SER A 50 5.06 1.91 8.11
N ASP A 51 5.98 2.39 7.27
CA ASP A 51 6.09 3.81 6.92
C ASP A 51 4.82 4.30 6.19
N LEU A 52 4.29 3.50 5.25
CA LEU A 52 3.07 3.84 4.50
C LEU A 52 1.81 3.82 5.39
N TYR A 53 1.68 2.87 6.33
CA TYR A 53 0.56 2.86 7.27
C TYR A 53 0.58 4.09 8.19
N ALA A 54 1.74 4.50 8.67
CA ALA A 54 1.87 5.73 9.46
C ALA A 54 1.42 6.97 8.68
N LEU A 55 1.79 7.05 7.39
CA LEU A 55 1.34 8.13 6.51
C LEU A 55 -0.16 8.05 6.22
N LEU A 56 -0.72 6.86 6.02
CA LEU A 56 -2.14 6.66 5.75
C LEU A 56 -3.01 7.09 6.93
N ALA A 57 -2.61 6.70 8.15
CA ALA A 57 -3.33 7.06 9.38
C ALA A 57 -3.36 8.57 9.65
N THR A 58 -2.40 9.32 9.09
CA THR A 58 -2.27 10.77 9.28
C THR A 58 -2.52 11.58 8.00
N ALA A 59 -3.15 10.97 7.00
CA ALA A 59 -3.47 11.65 5.73
C ALA A 59 -4.44 12.82 5.99
N ASP A 60 -4.18 13.97 5.35
CA ASP A 60 -4.97 15.19 5.55
C ASP A 60 -6.28 15.20 4.74
N ASP A 61 -6.34 14.42 3.66
CA ASP A 61 -7.48 14.36 2.74
C ASP A 61 -7.63 12.98 2.07
N GLU A 62 -8.77 12.78 1.42
CA GLU A 62 -9.13 11.51 0.76
C GLU A 62 -8.24 11.21 -0.45
N GLU A 63 -7.80 12.22 -1.21
CA GLU A 63 -6.94 12.04 -2.39
C GLU A 63 -5.56 11.53 -1.96
N THR A 64 -4.99 12.15 -0.93
CA THR A 64 -3.73 11.72 -0.31
C THR A 64 -3.86 10.32 0.26
N ALA A 65 -4.91 10.03 1.02
CA ALA A 65 -5.18 8.70 1.58
C ALA A 65 -5.28 7.65 0.46
N LYS A 66 -5.99 7.96 -0.62
CA LYS A 66 -6.10 7.08 -1.79
C LYS A 66 -4.75 6.80 -2.43
N ALA A 67 -3.93 7.82 -2.66
CA ALA A 67 -2.61 7.65 -3.27
C ALA A 67 -1.69 6.75 -2.42
N ILE A 68 -1.74 6.90 -1.09
CA ILE A 68 -1.00 6.06 -0.14
C ILE A 68 -1.55 4.63 -0.15
N SER A 69 -2.87 4.43 -0.15
CA SER A 69 -3.50 3.12 -0.24
C SER A 69 -3.09 2.38 -1.51
N ASP A 70 -3.11 3.07 -2.66
CA ASP A 70 -2.66 2.51 -3.93
C ASP A 70 -1.16 2.10 -3.87
N ALA A 71 -0.33 2.81 -3.10
CA ALA A 71 1.07 2.43 -2.88
C ALA A 71 1.19 1.18 -2.00
N ILE A 72 0.41 1.08 -0.92
CA ILE A 72 0.34 -0.09 -0.04
C ILE A 72 -0.09 -1.32 -0.84
N GLU A 73 -1.13 -1.22 -1.65
CA GLU A 73 -1.65 -2.31 -2.47
C GLU A 73 -0.60 -2.84 -3.46
N ARG A 74 0.20 -1.96 -4.06
CA ARG A 74 1.32 -2.41 -4.90
C ARG A 74 2.35 -3.22 -4.13
N VAL A 75 2.65 -2.84 -2.88
CA VAL A 75 3.57 -3.59 -2.02
C VAL A 75 2.96 -4.92 -1.62
N TRP A 76 1.67 -4.98 -1.29
CA TRP A 76 0.99 -6.23 -0.95
C TRP A 76 1.03 -7.25 -2.09
N LEU A 77 0.87 -6.80 -3.34
CA LEU A 77 0.84 -7.68 -4.51
C LEU A 77 2.21 -8.21 -4.93
N HIS A 78 3.30 -7.70 -4.36
CA HIS A 78 4.65 -8.10 -4.69
C HIS A 78 5.24 -9.01 -3.61
N SER A 79 5.34 -10.31 -3.91
CA SER A 79 5.89 -11.31 -2.96
C SER A 79 7.42 -11.34 -2.93
N GLY A 80 8.07 -10.85 -4.00
CA GLY A 80 9.49 -11.03 -4.26
C GLY A 80 9.83 -12.34 -4.99
N SER A 81 8.84 -13.20 -5.26
CA SER A 81 8.97 -14.43 -6.03
C SER A 81 8.17 -14.32 -7.32
N ALA A 82 8.84 -14.39 -8.48
CA ALA A 82 8.17 -14.32 -9.78
C ALA A 82 7.10 -15.41 -9.96
N THR A 83 7.28 -16.59 -9.35
CA THR A 83 6.30 -17.68 -9.39
C THR A 83 5.05 -17.32 -8.58
N ILE A 84 5.22 -16.83 -7.37
CA ILE A 84 4.10 -16.42 -6.51
C ILE A 84 3.36 -15.24 -7.15
N ASP A 85 4.08 -14.23 -7.62
CA ASP A 85 3.49 -13.05 -8.28
C ASP A 85 2.67 -13.47 -9.51
N LEU A 86 3.16 -14.41 -10.33
CA LEU A 86 2.42 -14.95 -11.48
C LEU A 86 1.16 -15.73 -11.07
N LEU A 87 1.23 -16.56 -10.02
CA LEU A 87 0.06 -17.28 -9.51
C LEU A 87 -0.99 -16.29 -8.97
N MET A 88 -0.57 -15.24 -8.26
CA MET A 88 -1.45 -14.17 -7.79
C MET A 88 -2.12 -13.43 -8.93
N GLU A 89 -1.37 -13.01 -9.94
CA GLU A 89 -1.91 -12.36 -11.15
C GLU A 89 -2.98 -13.23 -11.82
N ARG A 90 -2.68 -14.52 -12.00
CA ARG A 90 -3.63 -15.48 -12.59
C ARG A 90 -4.87 -15.68 -11.72
N SER A 91 -4.74 -15.68 -10.39
CA SER A 91 -5.88 -15.79 -9.49
C SER A 91 -6.80 -14.57 -9.59
N ILE A 92 -6.22 -13.38 -9.65
CA ILE A 92 -6.95 -12.12 -9.84
C ILE A 92 -7.71 -12.13 -11.18
N LYS A 93 -7.02 -12.53 -12.24
CA LYS A 93 -7.65 -12.67 -13.55
C LYS A 93 -8.78 -13.71 -13.54
N ALA A 94 -8.58 -14.85 -12.89
CA ALA A 94 -9.60 -15.89 -12.78
C ALA A 94 -10.86 -15.36 -12.06
N MET A 95 -10.69 -14.56 -11.00
CA MET A 95 -11.81 -13.89 -10.33
C MET A 95 -12.54 -12.91 -11.25
N SER A 96 -11.79 -12.08 -11.99
CA SER A 96 -12.35 -11.15 -12.97
C SER A 96 -13.15 -11.89 -14.08
N ASP A 97 -12.65 -13.05 -14.52
CA ASP A 97 -13.29 -13.91 -15.50
C ASP A 97 -14.44 -14.76 -14.91
N LYS A 98 -14.79 -14.59 -13.62
CA LYS A 98 -15.78 -15.37 -12.86
C LYS A 98 -15.46 -16.88 -12.77
N LYS A 99 -14.19 -17.24 -12.92
CA LYS A 99 -13.68 -18.62 -12.78
C LYS A 99 -13.28 -18.88 -11.32
N VAL A 100 -14.27 -18.86 -10.43
CA VAL A 100 -14.08 -18.87 -8.96
C VAL A 100 -13.27 -20.10 -8.51
N ASP A 101 -13.59 -21.30 -9.03
CA ASP A 101 -12.88 -22.54 -8.66
C ASP A 101 -11.41 -22.52 -9.08
N LEU A 102 -11.10 -21.89 -10.22
CA LEU A 102 -9.71 -21.73 -10.67
C LEU A 102 -8.97 -20.73 -9.77
N ALA A 103 -9.60 -19.63 -9.42
CA ALA A 103 -9.03 -18.65 -8.52
C ALA A 103 -8.68 -19.28 -7.16
N LEU A 104 -9.62 -20.06 -6.60
CA LEU A 104 -9.40 -20.75 -5.33
C LEU A 104 -8.22 -21.72 -5.41
N LYS A 105 -8.16 -22.59 -6.43
CA LYS A 105 -7.03 -23.52 -6.63
C LYS A 105 -5.68 -22.80 -6.73
N LEU A 106 -5.63 -21.67 -7.45
CA LEU A 106 -4.40 -20.87 -7.57
C LEU A 106 -3.99 -20.28 -6.23
N LEU A 107 -4.96 -19.74 -5.45
CA LEU A 107 -4.70 -19.18 -4.14
C LEU A 107 -4.32 -20.26 -3.11
N ASP A 108 -4.89 -21.46 -3.18
CA ASP A 108 -4.49 -22.61 -2.36
C ASP A 108 -3.00 -22.92 -2.56
N HIS A 109 -2.54 -22.97 -3.81
CA HIS A 109 -1.12 -23.16 -4.09
C HIS A 109 -0.25 -21.99 -3.59
N VAL A 110 -0.74 -20.76 -3.68
CA VAL A 110 0.03 -19.60 -3.18
C VAL A 110 0.21 -19.68 -1.66
N VAL A 111 -0.85 -19.93 -0.89
CA VAL A 111 -0.75 -20.01 0.59
C VAL A 111 0.01 -21.23 1.08
N GLU A 112 0.08 -22.31 0.28
CA GLU A 112 0.90 -23.47 0.53
C GLU A 112 2.39 -23.19 0.30
N LEU A 113 2.73 -22.52 -0.82
CA LEU A 113 4.10 -22.22 -1.21
C LEU A 113 4.70 -21.02 -0.44
N ALA A 114 3.87 -20.08 -0.05
CA ALA A 114 4.25 -18.85 0.65
C ALA A 114 3.26 -18.53 1.79
N PRO A 115 3.31 -19.28 2.91
CA PRO A 115 2.34 -19.16 4.01
C PRO A 115 2.45 -17.84 4.80
N ASP A 116 3.48 -17.05 4.56
CA ASP A 116 3.72 -15.70 5.09
C ASP A 116 3.30 -14.58 4.12
N PHE A 117 2.84 -14.94 2.92
CA PHE A 117 2.38 -13.96 1.95
C PHE A 117 0.94 -13.53 2.24
N THR A 118 0.81 -12.47 3.03
CA THR A 118 -0.44 -11.96 3.62
C THR A 118 -1.57 -11.75 2.62
N GLU A 119 -1.29 -11.13 1.47
CA GLU A 119 -2.32 -10.79 0.48
C GLU A 119 -2.98 -12.04 -0.14
N ALA A 120 -2.28 -13.17 -0.19
CA ALA A 120 -2.87 -14.42 -0.68
C ALA A 120 -4.02 -14.93 0.22
N TRP A 121 -3.84 -14.85 1.54
CA TRP A 121 -4.88 -15.19 2.51
C TRP A 121 -6.07 -14.24 2.41
N ASN A 122 -5.82 -12.93 2.32
CA ASN A 122 -6.87 -11.94 2.13
C ASN A 122 -7.71 -12.20 0.86
N ARG A 123 -7.05 -12.49 -0.26
CA ARG A 123 -7.76 -12.80 -1.52
C ARG A 123 -8.50 -14.11 -1.46
N ARG A 124 -7.96 -15.13 -0.81
CA ARG A 124 -8.65 -16.40 -0.64
C ARG A 124 -9.87 -16.26 0.26
N ALA A 125 -9.78 -15.45 1.31
CA ALA A 125 -10.93 -15.08 2.14
C ALA A 125 -12.06 -14.47 1.31
N TYR A 126 -11.71 -13.53 0.42
CA TYR A 126 -12.71 -12.94 -0.48
C TYR A 126 -13.37 -13.99 -1.39
N VAL A 127 -12.60 -14.93 -1.95
CA VAL A 127 -13.15 -16.03 -2.78
C VAL A 127 -14.08 -16.90 -1.96
N HIS A 128 -13.69 -17.32 -0.76
CA HIS A 128 -14.55 -18.09 0.15
C HIS A 128 -15.85 -17.34 0.49
N PHE A 129 -15.75 -16.04 0.78
CA PHE A 129 -16.93 -15.21 1.02
C PHE A 129 -17.89 -15.18 -0.17
N THR A 130 -17.38 -15.03 -1.40
CA THR A 130 -18.22 -15.03 -2.62
C THR A 130 -18.92 -16.37 -2.85
N GLN A 131 -18.40 -17.46 -2.26
CA GLN A 131 -19.01 -18.80 -2.27
C GLN A 131 -19.92 -19.04 -1.07
N ASN A 132 -20.16 -18.03 -0.21
CA ASN A 132 -20.89 -18.13 1.04
C ASN A 132 -20.25 -19.10 2.06
N ASP A 133 -18.94 -19.34 1.93
CA ASP A 133 -18.17 -20.14 2.89
C ASP A 133 -17.58 -19.21 3.97
N ILE A 134 -18.46 -18.81 4.87
CA ILE A 134 -18.16 -17.82 5.93
C ILE A 134 -17.08 -18.33 6.88
N GLU A 135 -17.09 -19.62 7.19
CA GLU A 135 -16.11 -20.19 8.13
C GLU A 135 -14.69 -20.10 7.60
N ARG A 136 -14.47 -20.53 6.33
CA ARG A 136 -13.14 -20.43 5.70
C ARG A 136 -12.74 -18.99 5.45
N ALA A 137 -13.66 -18.12 5.03
CA ALA A 137 -13.40 -16.69 4.88
C ALA A 137 -12.88 -16.05 6.18
N LEU A 138 -13.56 -16.30 7.31
CA LEU A 138 -13.12 -15.82 8.63
C LEU A 138 -11.79 -16.42 9.06
N GLY A 139 -11.52 -17.69 8.74
CA GLY A 139 -10.23 -18.34 9.00
C GLY A 139 -9.09 -17.64 8.30
N ASP A 140 -9.25 -17.35 7.01
CA ASP A 140 -8.25 -16.67 6.19
C ASP A 140 -8.06 -15.20 6.58
N LEU A 141 -9.14 -14.46 6.92
CA LEU A 141 -9.03 -13.10 7.44
C LEU A 141 -8.28 -13.04 8.77
N ARG A 142 -8.52 -14.00 9.68
CA ARG A 142 -7.74 -14.11 10.92
C ARG A 142 -6.26 -14.34 10.64
N ARG A 143 -5.94 -15.18 9.66
CA ARG A 143 -4.55 -15.40 9.25
C ARG A 143 -3.93 -14.16 8.66
N THR A 144 -4.66 -13.44 7.78
CA THR A 144 -4.24 -12.16 7.22
C THR A 144 -3.88 -11.16 8.32
N LEU A 145 -4.79 -10.97 9.29
CA LEU A 145 -4.61 -9.99 10.37
C LEU A 145 -3.57 -10.45 11.43
N ALA A 146 -3.28 -11.74 11.53
CA ALA A 146 -2.17 -12.22 12.33
C ALA A 146 -0.81 -11.94 11.69
N LEU A 147 -0.73 -11.91 10.35
CA LEU A 147 0.47 -11.57 9.59
C LEU A 147 0.65 -10.05 9.44
N ASP A 148 -0.44 -9.32 9.22
CA ASP A 148 -0.47 -7.87 9.08
C ASP A 148 -1.71 -7.27 9.77
N PRO A 149 -1.57 -6.81 11.02
CA PRO A 149 -2.68 -6.22 11.78
C PRO A 149 -3.25 -4.93 11.17
N HIS A 150 -2.51 -4.27 10.28
CA HIS A 150 -2.91 -3.03 9.61
C HIS A 150 -3.51 -3.25 8.22
N HIS A 151 -3.78 -4.48 7.85
CA HIS A 151 -4.33 -4.81 6.53
C HIS A 151 -5.78 -4.32 6.41
N PHE A 152 -5.98 -3.08 5.98
CA PHE A 152 -7.27 -2.39 6.00
C PHE A 152 -8.37 -3.11 5.19
N LYS A 153 -8.06 -3.77 4.07
CA LYS A 153 -9.06 -4.58 3.34
C LYS A 153 -9.51 -5.82 4.10
N ALA A 154 -8.62 -6.42 4.88
CA ALA A 154 -8.98 -7.55 5.73
C ALA A 154 -9.81 -7.10 6.93
N LEU A 155 -9.52 -5.93 7.52
CA LEU A 155 -10.33 -5.32 8.57
C LEU A 155 -11.75 -4.99 8.07
N ASP A 156 -11.85 -4.43 6.85
CA ASP A 156 -13.16 -4.17 6.22
C ASP A 156 -13.92 -5.47 5.98
N GLY A 157 -13.31 -6.46 5.33
CA GLY A 157 -13.94 -7.76 5.08
C GLY A 157 -14.38 -8.46 6.37
N LEU A 158 -13.55 -8.42 7.42
CA LEU A 158 -13.91 -8.96 8.74
C LEU A 158 -15.11 -8.22 9.33
N GLY A 159 -15.12 -6.89 9.29
CA GLY A 159 -16.22 -6.06 9.77
C GLY A 159 -17.53 -6.37 9.04
N GLN A 160 -17.50 -6.48 7.72
CA GLN A 160 -18.66 -6.80 6.89
C GLN A 160 -19.23 -8.19 7.22
N ILE A 161 -18.39 -9.22 7.25
CA ILE A 161 -18.82 -10.60 7.57
C ILE A 161 -19.40 -10.68 8.98
N LEU A 162 -18.73 -10.09 9.98
CA LEU A 162 -19.21 -10.09 11.36
C LEU A 162 -20.55 -9.37 11.50
N ARG A 163 -20.76 -8.28 10.76
CA ARG A 163 -22.04 -7.57 10.71
C ARG A 163 -23.15 -8.46 10.12
N GLU A 164 -22.85 -9.13 9.00
CA GLU A 164 -23.80 -10.02 8.31
C GLU A 164 -24.25 -11.18 9.18
N ILE A 165 -23.35 -11.80 9.95
CA ILE A 165 -23.70 -12.90 10.87
C ILE A 165 -24.19 -12.41 12.24
N GLY A 166 -24.48 -11.10 12.40
CA GLY A 166 -25.07 -10.51 13.61
C GLY A 166 -24.11 -10.30 14.78
N GLN A 167 -22.79 -10.48 14.59
CA GLN A 167 -21.79 -10.23 15.62
C GLN A 167 -21.44 -8.74 15.72
N LYS A 168 -22.44 -7.91 16.02
CA LYS A 168 -22.36 -6.44 15.96
C LYS A 168 -21.22 -5.83 16.77
N LYS A 169 -20.97 -6.31 18.00
CA LYS A 169 -19.85 -5.78 18.84
C LYS A 169 -18.49 -6.07 18.24
N ALA A 170 -18.32 -7.26 17.64
CA ALA A 170 -17.06 -7.62 16.98
C ALA A 170 -16.89 -6.86 15.67
N ALA A 171 -17.96 -6.67 14.88
CA ALA A 171 -17.96 -5.85 13.67
C ALA A 171 -17.59 -4.39 13.97
N LEU A 172 -18.18 -3.80 15.00
CA LEU A 172 -17.86 -2.45 15.47
C LEU A 172 -16.37 -2.30 15.81
N LYS A 173 -15.81 -3.29 16.51
CA LYS A 173 -14.38 -3.30 16.81
C LYS A 173 -13.52 -3.32 15.55
N ALA A 174 -13.87 -4.18 14.57
CA ALA A 174 -13.14 -4.29 13.32
C ALA A 174 -13.18 -2.98 12.51
N PHE A 175 -14.35 -2.33 12.40
CA PHE A 175 -14.45 -1.04 11.69
C PHE A 175 -13.76 0.11 12.42
N LYS A 176 -13.73 0.13 13.75
CA LYS A 176 -12.93 1.12 14.51
C LYS A 176 -11.44 0.93 14.24
N GLN A 177 -10.94 -0.30 14.28
CA GLN A 177 -9.55 -0.60 13.91
C GLN A 177 -9.24 -0.23 12.46
N LEU A 178 -10.19 -0.44 11.54
CA LEU A 178 -10.06 0.01 10.16
C LEU A 178 -9.89 1.54 10.08
N LEU A 179 -10.69 2.31 10.79
CA LEU A 179 -10.60 3.77 10.80
C LEU A 179 -9.31 4.30 11.46
N ASP A 180 -8.76 3.57 12.42
CA ASP A 180 -7.46 3.89 13.02
C ASP A 180 -6.32 3.78 11.99
N VAL A 181 -6.42 2.83 11.05
CA VAL A 181 -5.43 2.62 9.98
C VAL A 181 -5.72 3.50 8.76
N HIS A 182 -6.99 3.65 8.39
CA HIS A 182 -7.44 4.34 7.18
C HIS A 182 -8.65 5.25 7.48
N PRO A 183 -8.42 6.49 7.96
CA PRO A 183 -9.50 7.40 8.37
C PRO A 183 -10.51 7.77 7.27
N TYR A 184 -10.11 7.63 6.00
CA TYR A 184 -10.93 7.94 4.83
C TYR A 184 -11.52 6.72 4.13
N TRP A 185 -11.53 5.53 4.79
CA TRP A 185 -12.15 4.35 4.18
C TRP A 185 -13.65 4.56 4.00
N SER A 186 -14.09 4.43 2.73
CA SER A 186 -15.47 4.71 2.35
C SER A 186 -16.45 3.81 3.11
N GLY A 187 -17.49 4.42 3.69
CA GLY A 187 -18.55 3.71 4.42
C GLY A 187 -18.18 3.24 5.84
N ALA A 188 -16.91 3.24 6.23
CA ALA A 188 -16.52 2.74 7.56
C ALA A 188 -17.04 3.62 8.71
N LYS A 189 -17.02 4.95 8.55
CA LYS A 189 -17.59 5.88 9.55
C LYS A 189 -19.08 5.65 9.75
N GLN A 190 -19.82 5.52 8.65
CA GLN A 190 -21.26 5.21 8.71
C GLN A 190 -21.52 3.87 9.37
N ALA A 191 -20.75 2.83 9.03
CA ALA A 191 -20.87 1.51 9.64
C ALA A 191 -20.62 1.54 11.17
N VAL A 192 -19.64 2.33 11.62
CA VAL A 192 -19.38 2.54 13.05
C VAL A 192 -20.57 3.22 13.72
N GLU A 193 -21.08 4.33 13.18
CA GLU A 193 -22.23 5.06 13.74
C GLU A 193 -23.50 4.21 13.80
N GLU A 194 -23.76 3.39 12.79
CA GLU A 194 -24.90 2.47 12.77
C GLU A 194 -24.75 1.39 13.84
N LEU A 195 -23.58 0.75 13.91
CA LEU A 195 -23.31 -0.32 14.86
C LEU A 195 -23.26 0.17 16.30
N GLU A 196 -22.77 1.39 16.58
CA GLU A 196 -22.83 1.99 17.92
C GLU A 196 -24.28 2.13 18.40
N ARG A 197 -25.16 2.71 17.57
CA ARG A 197 -26.59 2.83 17.91
C ARG A 197 -27.24 1.48 18.17
N GLU A 198 -26.87 0.46 17.37
CA GLU A 198 -27.45 -0.89 17.51
C GLU A 198 -26.92 -1.63 18.74
N VAL A 199 -25.65 -1.43 19.10
CA VAL A 199 -25.04 -2.07 20.29
C VAL A 199 -25.54 -1.41 21.57
N ASP A 200 -25.63 -0.07 21.59
CA ASP A 200 -26.10 0.69 22.76
C ASP A 200 -27.63 0.48 22.97
N GLY A 201 -28.41 0.41 21.89
CA GLY A 201 -29.85 0.13 21.96
C GLY A 201 -30.22 -1.28 22.43
N GLN A 202 -29.28 -2.23 22.44
CA GLN A 202 -29.48 -3.59 22.98
C GLN A 202 -29.21 -3.69 24.50
N GLY A 203 -28.79 -2.59 25.11
CA GLY A 203 -28.43 -2.52 26.54
C GLY A 203 -29.55 -2.09 27.50
N ILE A 204 -30.83 -2.02 27.00
CA ILE A 204 -32.01 -1.68 27.83
C ILE A 204 -32.86 -2.90 28.06
#